data_1d6153762e3921a7c30f14f84ce72158
#
_entry.id   1d6153762e3921a7c30f14f84ce72158
#
_cell.length_a   1.000
_cell.length_b   1.000
_cell.length_c   1.000
_cell.angle_alpha   90.00
_cell.angle_beta   90.00
_cell.angle_gamma   90.00
#
_symmetry.space_group_name_H-M   'P 1'
#
loop_
_entity.id
_entity.type
_entity.pdbx_description
1 polymer ?
#
loop_
_entity_poly.entity_id
_entity_poly.type
_entity_poly.pdbx_seq_one_letter_code
_entity_poly.pdbx_strand_id
1 'polypeptide(L)'
;MTALQADLVVVGGGLAGIVTALEALRAGRSVALVDRDSPERFGGLALWAFGGMALVGTRLQAKKKIPDSPARALADWQRFGELDPNDRWPQAWARYYVEHSATEVYDWLLQEGVKFMPAVNLVERGRNGEGNSVARYHLLWGTSRCMTLRLIEQLRAAGSGGKLTLLHRHRVTQLEHTDGRVSGALAIDEATGAEVHLRAPAVVLAMGGINGSHEEARRNWPSDRPQPKTMLNGAHPFADGRLHHLAADQLGAQITHAGEMWNYAAGFPHPFPHFPGHGLSTIPCKSALWLNHRGERIGPEPLVTGFDTHWLCQRVASQEKPWTWHLLNWRIAAKEFAISGAEHNQRIRDRQLLAFLKETLLGNHRLVRQMQQQSPHFLVADSLAELTAKMNALT
;
A
#
# COMPACT_ATOMS: atom_id res chain seq x y z
N MET A 1 7.23 -27.27 25.35
CA MET A 1 6.35 -26.36 24.61
C MET A 1 6.12 -25.12 25.47
N THR A 2 6.43 -23.95 24.93
CA THR A 2 6.25 -22.68 25.65
C THR A 2 4.80 -22.19 25.42
N ALA A 3 4.09 -21.88 26.50
CA ALA A 3 2.75 -21.30 26.41
C ALA A 3 2.77 -19.86 26.93
N LEU A 4 2.31 -18.92 26.14
CA LEU A 4 2.13 -17.52 26.47
C LEU A 4 0.65 -17.21 26.61
N GLN A 5 0.30 -16.45 27.64
CA GLN A 5 -1.08 -16.04 27.89
C GLN A 5 -1.20 -14.52 27.83
N ALA A 6 -2.23 -14.02 27.15
CA ALA A 6 -2.55 -12.60 27.05
C ALA A 6 -4.07 -12.40 27.00
N ASP A 7 -4.54 -11.17 27.17
CA ASP A 7 -5.95 -10.81 26.96
C ASP A 7 -6.29 -10.79 25.47
N LEU A 8 -5.27 -10.52 24.61
CA LEU A 8 -5.42 -10.42 23.16
C LEU A 8 -4.19 -10.98 22.46
N VAL A 9 -4.41 -11.83 21.46
CA VAL A 9 -3.40 -12.19 20.47
C VAL A 9 -3.64 -11.38 19.20
N VAL A 10 -2.59 -10.72 18.68
CA VAL A 10 -2.62 -9.98 17.42
C VAL A 10 -1.67 -10.66 16.46
N VAL A 11 -2.16 -11.09 15.31
CA VAL A 11 -1.37 -11.77 14.26
C VAL A 11 -1.10 -10.82 13.11
N GLY A 12 0.14 -10.40 12.97
CA GLY A 12 0.63 -9.44 11.97
C GLY A 12 1.02 -8.11 12.60
N GLY A 13 2.28 -7.74 12.43
CA GLY A 13 2.91 -6.51 12.94
C GLY A 13 2.91 -5.36 11.91
N GLY A 14 1.95 -5.35 10.98
CA GLY A 14 1.66 -4.22 10.12
C GLY A 14 0.88 -3.12 10.85
N LEU A 15 0.50 -2.06 10.13
CA LEU A 15 -0.18 -0.90 10.72
C LEU A 15 -1.44 -1.27 11.52
N ALA A 16 -2.29 -2.16 10.97
CA ALA A 16 -3.51 -2.59 11.64
C ALA A 16 -3.22 -3.31 12.97
N GLY A 17 -2.24 -4.22 12.99
CA GLY A 17 -1.86 -4.93 14.21
C GLY A 17 -1.21 -4.03 15.25
N ILE A 18 -0.34 -3.11 14.83
CA ILE A 18 0.29 -2.13 15.73
C ILE A 18 -0.77 -1.25 16.41
N VAL A 19 -1.72 -0.72 15.65
CA VAL A 19 -2.79 0.14 16.19
C VAL A 19 -3.73 -0.66 17.10
N THR A 20 -4.11 -1.86 16.71
CA THR A 20 -4.93 -2.76 17.54
C THR A 20 -4.24 -3.05 18.88
N ALA A 21 -2.97 -3.42 18.85
CA ALA A 21 -2.20 -3.70 20.06
C ALA A 21 -2.03 -2.45 20.94
N LEU A 22 -1.76 -1.29 20.33
CA LEU A 22 -1.64 -0.02 21.03
C LEU A 22 -2.93 0.35 21.79
N GLU A 23 -4.07 0.27 21.12
CA GLU A 23 -5.36 0.62 21.74
C GLU A 23 -5.76 -0.41 22.82
N ALA A 24 -5.47 -1.70 22.63
CA ALA A 24 -5.68 -2.72 23.65
C ALA A 24 -4.83 -2.46 24.91
N LEU A 25 -3.55 -2.11 24.74
CA LEU A 25 -2.66 -1.74 25.85
C LEU A 25 -3.14 -0.49 26.59
N ARG A 26 -3.60 0.54 25.87
CA ARG A 26 -4.20 1.75 26.43
C ARG A 26 -5.46 1.45 27.23
N ALA A 27 -6.23 0.46 26.81
CA ALA A 27 -7.38 -0.07 27.55
C ALA A 27 -6.98 -0.99 28.71
N GLY A 28 -5.69 -1.09 29.05
CA GLY A 28 -5.17 -1.86 30.16
C GLY A 28 -5.02 -3.36 29.93
N ARG A 29 -5.21 -3.83 28.69
CA ARG A 29 -5.12 -5.24 28.31
C ARG A 29 -3.68 -5.67 28.07
N SER A 30 -3.39 -6.95 28.32
CA SER A 30 -2.14 -7.59 27.90
C SER A 30 -2.26 -8.10 26.46
N VAL A 31 -1.18 -7.95 25.68
CA VAL A 31 -1.16 -8.28 24.25
C VAL A 31 0.06 -9.14 23.90
N ALA A 32 -0.17 -10.24 23.19
CA ALA A 32 0.86 -10.96 22.46
C ALA A 32 0.72 -10.64 20.95
N LEU A 33 1.68 -9.89 20.41
CA LEU A 33 1.72 -9.56 18.98
C LEU A 33 2.77 -10.43 18.29
N VAL A 34 2.31 -11.16 17.29
CA VAL A 34 3.12 -12.09 16.50
C VAL A 34 3.33 -11.53 15.11
N ASP A 35 4.58 -11.43 14.69
CA ASP A 35 4.93 -11.03 13.33
C ASP A 35 5.94 -12.01 12.72
N ARG A 36 5.74 -12.29 11.44
CA ARG A 36 6.62 -13.19 10.71
C ARG A 36 7.93 -12.55 10.30
N ASP A 37 7.99 -11.24 10.21
CA ASP A 37 9.19 -10.53 9.78
C ASP A 37 10.16 -10.30 10.95
N SER A 38 11.37 -9.87 10.60
CA SER A 38 12.40 -9.55 11.58
C SER A 38 12.10 -8.25 12.35
N PRO A 39 12.70 -8.04 13.52
CA PRO A 39 12.54 -6.81 14.29
C PRO A 39 12.86 -5.53 13.52
N GLU A 40 13.80 -5.60 12.58
CA GLU A 40 14.27 -4.47 11.76
C GLU A 40 13.23 -4.05 10.70
N ARG A 41 12.36 -4.99 10.32
CA ARG A 41 11.32 -4.81 9.31
C ARG A 41 9.91 -4.76 9.90
N PHE A 42 9.81 -4.70 11.23
CA PHE A 42 8.54 -4.59 11.94
C PHE A 42 7.78 -3.33 11.56
N GLY A 43 6.55 -3.46 11.11
CA GLY A 43 5.71 -2.39 10.56
C GLY A 43 5.09 -2.72 9.20
N GLY A 44 5.50 -3.85 8.61
CA GLY A 44 4.94 -4.38 7.37
C GLY A 44 5.11 -3.42 6.19
N LEU A 45 4.20 -3.50 5.21
CA LEU A 45 4.22 -2.67 4.01
C LEU A 45 4.21 -1.16 4.31
N ALA A 46 3.63 -0.75 5.44
CA ALA A 46 3.57 0.66 5.82
C ALA A 46 4.94 1.32 6.03
N LEU A 47 5.99 0.55 6.38
CA LEU A 47 7.36 1.08 6.45
C LEU A 47 7.89 1.56 5.08
N TRP A 48 7.40 0.98 3.99
CA TRP A 48 7.91 1.24 2.64
C TRP A 48 6.97 2.11 1.82
N ALA A 49 5.71 2.21 2.21
CA ALA A 49 4.71 2.97 1.49
C ALA A 49 4.98 4.48 1.52
N PHE A 50 4.49 5.19 0.51
CA PHE A 50 4.57 6.65 0.46
C PHE A 50 3.71 7.31 1.55
N GLY A 51 2.53 6.76 1.84
CA GLY A 51 1.64 7.22 2.88
C GLY A 51 0.70 8.33 2.43
N GLY A 52 -0.18 7.99 1.52
CA GLY A 52 -1.34 8.80 1.16
C GLY A 52 -2.62 8.17 1.69
N MET A 53 -3.59 8.99 2.08
CA MET A 53 -4.86 8.57 2.64
C MET A 53 -6.00 9.41 2.05
N ALA A 54 -7.07 8.76 1.61
CA ALA A 54 -8.30 9.43 1.20
C ALA A 54 -9.15 9.73 2.44
N LEU A 55 -9.10 10.95 2.96
CA LEU A 55 -9.80 11.37 4.18
C LEU A 55 -10.86 12.41 3.87
N VAL A 56 -11.98 12.34 4.58
CA VAL A 56 -13.21 13.08 4.29
C VAL A 56 -13.53 14.09 5.38
N GLY A 57 -13.80 15.35 5.01
CA GLY A 57 -14.26 16.37 5.96
C GLY A 57 -13.21 16.86 6.95
N THR A 58 -11.93 16.75 6.62
CA THR A 58 -10.83 17.12 7.51
C THR A 58 -10.70 18.63 7.70
N ARG A 59 -10.09 19.03 8.82
CA ARG A 59 -9.73 20.45 9.08
C ARG A 59 -8.79 21.02 8.01
N LEU A 60 -7.96 20.18 7.38
CA LEU A 60 -7.08 20.59 6.29
C LEU A 60 -7.88 20.90 5.03
N GLN A 61 -8.87 20.09 4.67
CA GLN A 61 -9.78 20.38 3.56
C GLN A 61 -10.53 21.68 3.81
N ALA A 62 -11.10 21.88 5.00
CA ALA A 62 -11.79 23.12 5.36
C ALA A 62 -10.86 24.34 5.23
N LYS A 63 -9.62 24.28 5.75
CA LYS A 63 -8.60 25.34 5.59
C LYS A 63 -8.27 25.63 4.12
N LYS A 64 -8.35 24.64 3.25
CA LYS A 64 -8.11 24.77 1.80
C LYS A 64 -9.37 25.12 1.01
N LYS A 65 -10.49 25.36 1.68
CA LYS A 65 -11.80 25.67 1.07
C LYS A 65 -12.28 24.56 0.13
N ILE A 66 -11.98 23.29 0.47
CA ILE A 66 -12.46 22.11 -0.25
C ILE A 66 -13.78 21.68 0.42
N PRO A 67 -14.92 21.83 -0.27
CA PRO A 67 -16.25 21.53 0.31
C PRO A 67 -16.52 20.03 0.23
N ASP A 68 -16.12 19.29 1.25
CA ASP A 68 -16.34 17.84 1.35
C ASP A 68 -17.30 17.48 2.48
N SER A 69 -17.97 16.33 2.33
CA SER A 69 -18.85 15.76 3.34
C SER A 69 -18.94 14.24 3.21
N PRO A 70 -19.29 13.52 4.28
CA PRO A 70 -19.53 12.08 4.24
C PRO A 70 -20.51 11.65 3.14
N ALA A 71 -21.63 12.36 2.99
CA ALA A 71 -22.63 12.05 1.98
C ALA A 71 -22.07 12.16 0.55
N ARG A 72 -21.31 13.23 0.27
CA ARG A 72 -20.64 13.43 -1.03
C ARG A 72 -19.60 12.34 -1.30
N ALA A 73 -18.78 12.05 -0.30
CA ALA A 73 -17.73 11.04 -0.43
C ALA A 73 -18.30 9.63 -0.63
N LEU A 74 -19.39 9.29 0.07
CA LEU A 74 -20.07 8.01 -0.09
C LEU A 74 -20.67 7.88 -1.49
N ALA A 75 -21.32 8.93 -2.00
CA ALA A 75 -21.87 8.93 -3.35
C ALA A 75 -20.79 8.77 -4.43
N ASP A 76 -19.64 9.45 -4.28
CA ASP A 76 -18.49 9.28 -5.18
C ASP A 76 -17.96 7.84 -5.12
N TRP A 77 -17.81 7.28 -3.92
CA TRP A 77 -17.29 5.93 -3.71
C TRP A 77 -18.22 4.85 -4.27
N GLN A 78 -19.52 4.95 -3.99
CA GLN A 78 -20.51 3.98 -4.50
C GLN A 78 -20.54 3.97 -6.04
N ARG A 79 -20.49 5.15 -6.67
CA ARG A 79 -20.52 5.30 -8.12
C ARG A 79 -19.22 4.81 -8.77
N PHE A 80 -18.05 5.29 -8.31
CA PHE A 80 -16.77 5.01 -8.95
C PHE A 80 -16.14 3.70 -8.51
N GLY A 81 -16.40 3.25 -7.29
CA GLY A 81 -15.98 1.95 -6.76
C GLY A 81 -16.90 0.82 -7.15
N GLU A 82 -17.98 1.09 -7.91
CA GLU A 82 -18.94 0.08 -8.38
C GLU A 82 -19.47 -0.81 -7.24
N LEU A 83 -19.69 -0.22 -6.06
CA LEU A 83 -20.16 -0.97 -4.92
C LEU A 83 -21.57 -1.50 -5.14
N ASP A 84 -21.75 -2.83 -5.09
CA ASP A 84 -23.07 -3.44 -5.19
C ASP A 84 -23.96 -2.94 -4.01
N PRO A 85 -25.12 -2.32 -4.30
CA PRO A 85 -26.01 -1.84 -3.26
C PRO A 85 -26.55 -2.95 -2.33
N ASN A 86 -26.52 -4.20 -2.79
CA ASN A 86 -26.95 -5.37 -2.02
C ASN A 86 -25.79 -5.98 -1.18
N ASP A 87 -24.55 -5.54 -1.39
CA ASP A 87 -23.40 -6.05 -0.65
C ASP A 87 -23.26 -5.32 0.68
N ARG A 88 -23.76 -5.95 1.72
CA ARG A 88 -23.87 -5.37 3.06
C ARG A 88 -22.55 -4.83 3.60
N TRP A 89 -21.47 -5.63 3.52
CA TRP A 89 -20.25 -5.29 4.23
C TRP A 89 -19.43 -4.21 3.56
N PRO A 90 -19.16 -4.22 2.25
CA PRO A 90 -18.54 -3.10 1.55
C PRO A 90 -19.31 -1.78 1.74
N GLN A 91 -20.64 -1.81 1.66
CA GLN A 91 -21.46 -0.63 1.90
C GLN A 91 -21.33 -0.11 3.34
N ALA A 92 -21.34 -0.99 4.34
CA ALA A 92 -21.21 -0.61 5.74
C ALA A 92 -19.81 -0.04 6.02
N TRP A 93 -18.76 -0.66 5.51
CA TRP A 93 -17.37 -0.16 5.67
C TRP A 93 -17.15 1.17 4.95
N ALA A 94 -17.65 1.35 3.73
CA ALA A 94 -17.54 2.60 3.00
C ALA A 94 -18.22 3.73 3.78
N ARG A 95 -19.44 3.50 4.28
CA ARG A 95 -20.18 4.47 5.10
C ARG A 95 -19.42 4.82 6.38
N TYR A 96 -19.03 3.81 7.15
CA TYR A 96 -18.26 4.04 8.38
C TYR A 96 -17.00 4.85 8.13
N TYR A 97 -16.24 4.49 7.10
CA TYR A 97 -15.00 5.19 6.78
C TYR A 97 -15.21 6.66 6.44
N VAL A 98 -16.18 6.98 5.58
CA VAL A 98 -16.40 8.39 5.20
C VAL A 98 -16.95 9.23 6.35
N GLU A 99 -17.70 8.62 7.28
CA GLU A 99 -18.26 9.29 8.46
C GLU A 99 -17.20 9.54 9.55
N HIS A 100 -16.22 8.64 9.69
CA HIS A 100 -15.28 8.64 10.83
C HIS A 100 -13.82 8.95 10.47
N SER A 101 -13.46 8.98 9.20
CA SER A 101 -12.05 9.15 8.78
C SER A 101 -11.42 10.49 9.24
N ALA A 102 -12.21 11.54 9.44
CA ALA A 102 -11.70 12.81 9.98
C ALA A 102 -11.31 12.67 11.46
N THR A 103 -12.16 12.05 12.26
CA THR A 103 -11.96 11.96 13.72
C THR A 103 -11.08 10.78 14.12
N GLU A 104 -11.38 9.60 13.62
CA GLU A 104 -10.71 8.36 14.04
C GLU A 104 -9.41 8.08 13.28
N VAL A 105 -9.17 8.74 12.15
CA VAL A 105 -7.91 8.60 11.41
C VAL A 105 -7.12 9.91 11.43
N TYR A 106 -7.65 10.98 10.85
CA TYR A 106 -6.87 12.23 10.69
C TYR A 106 -6.53 12.86 12.03
N ASP A 107 -7.53 13.11 12.88
CA ASP A 107 -7.33 13.77 14.18
C ASP A 107 -6.57 12.87 15.15
N TRP A 108 -6.86 11.56 15.15
CA TRP A 108 -6.12 10.58 15.95
C TRP A 108 -4.63 10.56 15.56
N LEU A 109 -4.29 10.49 14.27
CA LEU A 109 -2.90 10.54 13.82
C LEU A 109 -2.19 11.84 14.20
N LEU A 110 -2.89 12.98 14.17
CA LEU A 110 -2.34 14.24 14.64
C LEU A 110 -2.03 14.22 16.15
N GLN A 111 -2.89 13.59 16.96
CA GLN A 111 -2.67 13.39 18.40
C GLN A 111 -1.46 12.50 18.65
N GLU A 112 -1.24 11.48 17.80
CA GLU A 112 -0.03 10.64 17.84
C GLU A 112 1.25 11.36 17.37
N GLY A 113 1.17 12.64 17.00
CA GLY A 113 2.31 13.44 16.52
C GLY A 113 2.68 13.22 15.06
N VAL A 114 1.83 12.55 14.29
CA VAL A 114 1.99 12.38 12.85
C VAL A 114 1.65 13.70 12.15
N LYS A 115 2.40 14.02 11.10
CA LYS A 115 2.22 15.29 10.35
C LYS A 115 1.81 15.02 8.92
N PHE A 116 0.87 15.82 8.43
CA PHE A 116 0.46 15.82 7.03
C PHE A 116 1.10 16.98 6.27
N MET A 117 1.29 16.81 4.98
CA MET A 117 1.64 17.90 4.07
C MET A 117 0.49 18.90 3.98
N PRO A 118 0.77 20.22 3.77
CA PRO A 118 -0.28 21.25 3.71
C PRO A 118 -0.99 21.25 2.34
N ALA A 119 -1.20 20.09 1.74
CA ALA A 119 -1.84 19.91 0.44
C ALA A 119 -2.76 18.69 0.48
N VAL A 120 -3.86 18.79 -0.25
CA VAL A 120 -4.79 17.68 -0.49
C VAL A 120 -4.94 17.54 -2.00
N ASN A 121 -4.72 16.33 -2.51
CA ASN A 121 -4.71 16.08 -3.95
C ASN A 121 -6.02 15.45 -4.42
N LEU A 122 -6.42 15.83 -5.65
CA LEU A 122 -7.50 15.17 -6.35
C LEU A 122 -6.92 14.01 -7.18
N VAL A 123 -7.26 12.80 -6.79
CA VAL A 123 -6.89 11.56 -7.49
C VAL A 123 -8.14 10.73 -7.71
N GLU A 124 -8.08 9.77 -8.63
CA GLU A 124 -9.19 8.88 -8.98
C GLU A 124 -10.50 9.67 -9.23
N ARG A 125 -10.39 10.69 -10.10
CA ARG A 125 -11.49 11.58 -10.42
C ARG A 125 -12.40 11.07 -11.54
N GLY A 126 -12.09 9.89 -12.08
CA GLY A 126 -12.73 9.33 -13.23
C GLY A 126 -12.30 10.01 -14.53
N ARG A 127 -12.47 9.34 -15.65
CA ARG A 127 -12.10 9.84 -17.00
C ARG A 127 -13.02 10.96 -17.45
N ASN A 128 -14.30 10.90 -17.06
CA ASN A 128 -15.33 11.87 -17.40
C ASN A 128 -15.89 12.58 -16.15
N GLY A 129 -15.16 12.54 -15.02
CA GLY A 129 -15.57 13.17 -13.76
C GLY A 129 -16.50 12.33 -12.91
N GLU A 130 -16.61 11.03 -13.17
CA GLU A 130 -17.43 10.08 -12.42
C GLU A 130 -16.83 9.66 -11.08
N GLY A 131 -15.54 9.93 -10.85
CA GLY A 131 -14.81 9.57 -9.62
C GLY A 131 -14.93 10.60 -8.50
N ASN A 132 -13.82 10.81 -7.78
CA ASN A 132 -13.75 11.77 -6.70
C ASN A 132 -14.11 13.19 -7.18
N SER A 133 -15.17 13.75 -6.65
CA SER A 133 -15.66 15.10 -7.01
C SER A 133 -14.84 16.23 -6.38
N VAL A 134 -14.10 15.93 -5.29
CA VAL A 134 -13.23 16.87 -4.59
C VAL A 134 -11.94 16.19 -4.15
N ALA A 135 -10.92 17.00 -3.84
CA ALA A 135 -9.63 16.50 -3.36
C ALA A 135 -9.76 15.90 -1.95
N ARG A 136 -9.33 14.61 -1.80
CA ARG A 136 -9.36 13.86 -0.54
C ARG A 136 -8.03 13.23 -0.18
N TYR A 137 -7.08 13.15 -1.13
CA TYR A 137 -5.83 12.44 -0.92
C TYR A 137 -4.84 13.28 -0.12
N HIS A 138 -4.72 12.96 1.17
CA HIS A 138 -3.83 13.60 2.13
C HIS A 138 -2.49 12.87 2.15
N LEU A 139 -1.39 13.61 2.10
CA LEU A 139 -0.04 13.07 2.10
C LEU A 139 0.64 13.26 3.46
N LEU A 140 1.33 12.23 3.92
CA LEU A 140 2.12 12.27 5.15
C LEU A 140 3.44 13.02 4.95
N TRP A 141 3.76 13.94 5.85
CA TRP A 141 5.08 14.57 5.93
C TRP A 141 6.03 13.68 6.73
N GLY A 142 6.93 13.02 6.03
CA GLY A 142 7.81 11.97 6.55
C GLY A 142 7.48 10.58 5.97
N THR A 143 6.55 10.52 5.01
CA THR A 143 5.98 9.30 4.43
C THR A 143 5.31 8.39 5.48
N SER A 144 4.78 7.27 5.06
CA SER A 144 4.23 6.25 5.96
C SER A 144 5.28 5.70 6.93
N ARG A 145 6.57 5.75 6.54
CA ARG A 145 7.66 5.30 7.41
C ARG A 145 7.73 6.05 8.74
N CYS A 146 7.68 7.38 8.70
CA CYS A 146 7.70 8.17 9.95
C CYS A 146 6.45 7.92 10.82
N MET A 147 5.29 7.76 10.22
CA MET A 147 4.07 7.41 10.92
C MET A 147 4.22 6.04 11.61
N THR A 148 4.63 5.03 10.86
CA THR A 148 4.78 3.66 11.38
C THR A 148 5.79 3.58 12.52
N LEU A 149 6.96 4.22 12.36
CA LEU A 149 7.98 4.25 13.42
C LEU A 149 7.46 4.97 14.67
N ARG A 150 6.69 6.05 14.51
CA ARG A 150 6.07 6.74 15.62
C ARG A 150 5.06 5.88 16.36
N LEU A 151 4.22 5.14 15.65
CA LEU A 151 3.25 4.22 16.26
C LEU A 151 3.94 3.02 16.94
N ILE A 152 5.03 2.51 16.39
CA ILE A 152 5.86 1.49 17.06
C ILE A 152 6.46 2.01 18.38
N GLU A 153 6.94 3.27 18.39
CA GLU A 153 7.42 3.92 19.60
C GLU A 153 6.31 4.01 20.65
N GLN A 154 5.11 4.44 20.29
CA GLN A 154 3.95 4.49 21.19
C GLN A 154 3.55 3.10 21.69
N LEU A 155 3.54 2.09 20.82
CA LEU A 155 3.25 0.72 21.17
C LEU A 155 4.20 0.19 22.24
N ARG A 156 5.51 0.41 22.05
CA ARG A 156 6.54 -0.01 23.01
C ARG A 156 6.42 0.74 24.34
N ALA A 157 6.15 2.03 24.30
CA ALA A 157 5.92 2.83 25.49
C ALA A 157 4.68 2.35 26.28
N ALA A 158 3.57 2.10 25.62
CA ALA A 158 2.35 1.56 26.24
C ALA A 158 2.55 0.16 26.83
N GLY A 159 3.43 -0.65 26.23
CA GLY A 159 3.76 -2.00 26.68
C GLY A 159 4.88 -2.09 27.72
N SER A 160 5.48 -0.98 28.16
CA SER A 160 6.66 -0.96 29.05
C SER A 160 6.42 -1.60 30.43
N GLY A 161 5.16 -1.73 30.86
CA GLY A 161 4.77 -2.41 32.10
C GLY A 161 4.68 -3.95 32.03
N GLY A 162 5.27 -4.58 31.00
CA GLY A 162 5.25 -6.05 30.84
C GLY A 162 3.94 -6.60 30.25
N LYS A 163 3.05 -5.73 29.76
CA LYS A 163 1.78 -6.13 29.14
C LYS A 163 1.89 -6.42 27.63
N LEU A 164 3.05 -6.19 27.01
CA LEU A 164 3.30 -6.44 25.61
C LEU A 164 4.36 -7.52 25.44
N THR A 165 4.00 -8.59 24.72
CA THR A 165 4.95 -9.58 24.21
C THR A 165 5.03 -9.43 22.70
N LEU A 166 6.23 -9.19 22.16
CA LEU A 166 6.47 -9.13 20.71
C LEU A 166 7.23 -10.38 20.28
N LEU A 167 6.65 -11.13 19.36
CA LEU A 167 7.25 -12.32 18.76
C LEU A 167 7.56 -12.03 17.30
N HIS A 168 8.82 -11.80 16.99
CA HIS A 168 9.32 -11.61 15.61
C HIS A 168 9.81 -12.93 15.04
N ARG A 169 9.78 -13.07 13.71
CA ARG A 169 10.15 -14.30 12.98
C ARG A 169 9.27 -15.50 13.36
N HIS A 170 8.06 -15.24 13.81
CA HIS A 170 7.13 -16.29 14.19
C HIS A 170 5.96 -16.34 13.19
N ARG A 171 5.77 -17.50 12.60
CA ARG A 171 4.68 -17.75 11.65
C ARG A 171 3.55 -18.51 12.36
N VAL A 172 2.35 -17.93 12.38
CA VAL A 172 1.15 -18.63 12.85
C VAL A 172 0.78 -19.72 11.85
N THR A 173 0.59 -20.92 12.35
CA THR A 173 0.32 -22.16 11.57
C THR A 173 -1.04 -22.76 11.90
N GLN A 174 -1.63 -22.41 13.03
CA GLN A 174 -2.92 -22.91 13.44
C GLN A 174 -3.65 -21.85 14.29
N LEU A 175 -4.97 -21.79 14.15
CA LEU A 175 -5.85 -21.07 15.05
C LEU A 175 -6.47 -22.08 16.01
N GLU A 176 -6.25 -21.89 17.29
CA GLU A 176 -6.77 -22.77 18.32
C GLU A 176 -8.20 -22.36 18.68
N HIS A 177 -9.08 -23.33 18.85
CA HIS A 177 -10.46 -23.09 19.27
C HIS A 177 -10.92 -24.14 20.30
N THR A 178 -11.78 -23.69 21.20
CA THR A 178 -12.40 -24.52 22.23
C THR A 178 -13.88 -24.16 22.29
N ASP A 179 -14.77 -25.16 22.25
CA ASP A 179 -16.21 -24.98 22.32
C ASP A 179 -16.76 -23.97 21.28
N GLY A 180 -16.23 -24.02 20.05
CA GLY A 180 -16.65 -23.14 18.95
C GLY A 180 -16.15 -21.69 19.05
N ARG A 181 -15.25 -21.39 19.97
CA ARG A 181 -14.62 -20.07 20.13
C ARG A 181 -13.11 -20.16 19.87
N VAL A 182 -12.56 -19.16 19.21
CA VAL A 182 -11.12 -19.03 19.09
C VAL A 182 -10.52 -18.78 20.47
N SER A 183 -9.55 -19.60 20.88
CA SER A 183 -8.90 -19.57 22.19
C SER A 183 -7.41 -19.27 22.10
N GLY A 184 -6.87 -19.09 20.89
CA GLY A 184 -5.46 -18.81 20.71
C GLY A 184 -4.95 -19.10 19.30
N ALA A 185 -3.63 -19.22 19.21
CA ALA A 185 -2.93 -19.57 17.99
C ALA A 185 -1.65 -20.36 18.29
N LEU A 186 -1.26 -21.25 17.40
CA LEU A 186 0.06 -21.87 17.38
C LEU A 186 0.96 -21.12 16.41
N ALA A 187 2.11 -20.69 16.90
CA ALA A 187 3.14 -20.07 16.07
C ALA A 187 4.43 -20.89 16.08
N ILE A 188 5.18 -20.83 14.99
CA ILE A 188 6.50 -21.46 14.85
C ILE A 188 7.53 -20.36 14.68
N ASP A 189 8.58 -20.39 15.48
CA ASP A 189 9.80 -19.62 15.24
C ASP A 189 10.49 -20.13 13.98
N GLU A 190 10.54 -19.34 12.93
CA GLU A 190 11.12 -19.74 11.64
C GLU A 190 12.66 -19.87 11.68
N ALA A 191 13.34 -19.40 12.75
CA ALA A 191 14.78 -19.58 12.92
C ALA A 191 15.13 -20.89 13.60
N THR A 192 14.32 -21.35 14.57
CA THR A 192 14.63 -22.51 15.42
C THR A 192 13.71 -23.70 15.18
N GLY A 193 12.54 -23.48 14.58
CA GLY A 193 11.47 -24.46 14.46
C GLY A 193 10.68 -24.69 15.76
N ALA A 194 10.95 -23.92 16.81
CA ALA A 194 10.27 -24.06 18.09
C ALA A 194 8.81 -23.62 18.02
N GLU A 195 7.92 -24.39 18.65
CA GLU A 195 6.50 -24.09 18.74
C GLU A 195 6.19 -23.23 19.97
N VAL A 196 5.33 -22.23 19.78
CA VAL A 196 4.83 -21.36 20.83
C VAL A 196 3.30 -21.33 20.77
N HIS A 197 2.65 -21.78 21.83
CA HIS A 197 1.22 -21.67 22.01
C HIS A 197 0.83 -20.31 22.57
N LEU A 198 -0.03 -19.60 21.91
CA LEU A 198 -0.52 -18.27 22.28
C LEU A 198 -1.99 -18.42 22.71
N ARG A 199 -2.28 -18.24 23.97
CA ARG A 199 -3.63 -18.36 24.51
C ARG A 199 -4.23 -17.00 24.83
N ALA A 200 -5.42 -16.75 24.32
CA ALA A 200 -6.18 -15.53 24.59
C ALA A 200 -7.66 -15.74 24.31
N PRO A 201 -8.55 -15.04 25.02
CA PRO A 201 -9.98 -15.07 24.75
C PRO A 201 -10.38 -14.40 23.41
N ALA A 202 -9.44 -13.67 22.78
CA ALA A 202 -9.65 -13.06 21.49
C ALA A 202 -8.35 -13.07 20.64
N VAL A 203 -8.52 -13.29 19.33
CA VAL A 203 -7.44 -13.24 18.34
C VAL A 203 -7.84 -12.28 17.22
N VAL A 204 -6.97 -11.30 16.92
CA VAL A 204 -7.15 -10.38 15.80
C VAL A 204 -6.19 -10.77 14.68
N LEU A 205 -6.73 -11.04 13.50
CA LEU A 205 -5.96 -11.33 12.30
C LEU A 205 -5.70 -10.03 11.54
N ALA A 206 -4.46 -9.55 11.56
CA ALA A 206 -3.99 -8.30 10.94
C ALA A 206 -2.88 -8.57 9.90
N MET A 207 -2.95 -9.70 9.20
CA MET A 207 -1.93 -10.27 8.34
C MET A 207 -1.77 -9.59 6.97
N GLY A 208 -2.52 -8.52 6.68
CA GLY A 208 -2.49 -7.82 5.40
C GLY A 208 -3.30 -8.54 4.31
N GLY A 209 -2.97 -8.30 3.06
CA GLY A 209 -3.68 -8.85 1.89
C GLY A 209 -3.02 -10.11 1.32
N ILE A 210 -3.25 -10.33 0.00
CA ILE A 210 -2.76 -11.51 -0.74
C ILE A 210 -1.70 -11.18 -1.80
N ASN A 211 -1.46 -9.89 -2.08
CA ASN A 211 -0.64 -9.44 -3.21
C ASN A 211 0.87 -9.68 -3.02
N GLY A 212 1.30 -10.18 -1.87
CA GLY A 212 2.65 -10.68 -1.65
C GLY A 212 2.94 -11.99 -2.39
N SER A 213 1.88 -12.72 -2.79
CA SER A 213 1.96 -13.92 -3.63
C SER A 213 1.41 -13.65 -5.02
N HIS A 214 2.25 -13.78 -6.05
CA HIS A 214 1.80 -13.71 -7.44
C HIS A 214 0.81 -14.84 -7.79
N GLU A 215 0.95 -16.00 -7.17
CA GLU A 215 0.05 -17.14 -7.37
C GLU A 215 -1.34 -16.79 -6.83
N GLU A 216 -1.45 -16.28 -5.61
CA GLU A 216 -2.72 -15.85 -5.03
C GLU A 216 -3.35 -14.70 -5.82
N ALA A 217 -2.55 -13.71 -6.22
CA ALA A 217 -3.02 -12.61 -7.05
C ALA A 217 -3.60 -13.11 -8.39
N ARG A 218 -2.92 -14.06 -9.05
CA ARG A 218 -3.40 -14.65 -10.30
C ARG A 218 -4.64 -15.53 -10.12
N ARG A 219 -4.70 -16.32 -9.05
CA ARG A 219 -5.86 -17.18 -8.73
C ARG A 219 -7.13 -16.36 -8.51
N ASN A 220 -7.00 -15.21 -7.87
CA ASN A 220 -8.11 -14.32 -7.56
C ASN A 220 -8.29 -13.19 -8.59
N TRP A 221 -7.56 -13.22 -9.73
CA TRP A 221 -7.70 -12.20 -10.76
C TRP A 221 -9.08 -12.29 -11.39
N PRO A 222 -9.83 -11.17 -11.48
CA PRO A 222 -11.16 -11.18 -12.08
C PRO A 222 -11.14 -11.67 -13.54
N SER A 223 -12.05 -12.56 -13.88
CA SER A 223 -12.10 -13.19 -15.20
C SER A 223 -12.52 -12.25 -16.34
N ASP A 224 -13.19 -11.16 -16.00
CA ASP A 224 -13.65 -10.10 -16.90
C ASP A 224 -12.56 -9.05 -17.21
N ARG A 225 -11.39 -9.17 -16.58
CA ARG A 225 -10.28 -8.22 -16.72
C ARG A 225 -9.04 -8.88 -17.34
N PRO A 226 -8.32 -8.18 -18.25
CA PRO A 226 -7.09 -8.74 -18.82
C PRO A 226 -6.06 -8.98 -17.72
N GLN A 227 -5.58 -10.23 -17.60
CA GLN A 227 -4.53 -10.57 -16.65
C GLN A 227 -3.17 -10.17 -17.23
N PRO A 228 -2.31 -9.44 -16.48
CA PRO A 228 -0.98 -9.07 -16.95
C PRO A 228 -0.08 -10.31 -17.11
N LYS A 229 0.67 -10.37 -18.22
CA LYS A 229 1.60 -11.47 -18.52
C LYS A 229 2.75 -11.55 -17.53
N THR A 230 3.24 -10.39 -17.09
CA THR A 230 4.27 -10.26 -16.05
C THR A 230 3.76 -9.37 -14.94
N MET A 231 4.02 -9.77 -13.70
CA MET A 231 3.74 -9.01 -12.50
C MET A 231 5.03 -8.77 -11.74
N LEU A 232 5.17 -7.57 -11.18
CA LEU A 232 6.21 -7.25 -10.21
C LEU A 232 5.56 -7.13 -8.84
N ASN A 233 6.24 -7.60 -7.79
CA ASN A 233 5.72 -7.53 -6.44
C ASN A 233 6.11 -6.21 -5.77
N GLY A 234 5.14 -5.33 -5.55
CA GLY A 234 5.29 -4.11 -4.75
C GLY A 234 4.69 -4.23 -3.34
N ALA A 235 4.13 -5.40 -3.00
CA ALA A 235 3.54 -5.69 -1.70
C ALA A 235 4.54 -6.35 -0.74
N HIS A 236 4.16 -6.48 0.53
CA HIS A 236 4.96 -7.23 1.50
C HIS A 236 4.94 -8.72 1.18
N PRO A 237 6.10 -9.43 1.11
CA PRO A 237 6.16 -10.83 0.66
C PRO A 237 5.39 -11.80 1.56
N PHE A 238 5.17 -11.45 2.84
CA PHE A 238 4.39 -12.27 3.77
C PHE A 238 2.88 -11.98 3.75
N ALA A 239 2.42 -11.03 2.95
CA ALA A 239 1.01 -10.86 2.62
C ALA A 239 0.61 -11.89 1.54
N ASP A 240 0.72 -13.17 1.88
CA ASP A 240 0.70 -14.31 0.95
C ASP A 240 -0.62 -15.11 0.95
N GLY A 241 -1.64 -14.66 1.65
CA GLY A 241 -2.95 -15.30 1.69
C GLY A 241 -3.08 -16.52 2.62
N ARG A 242 -1.98 -17.07 3.12
CA ARG A 242 -2.01 -18.32 3.92
C ARG A 242 -2.91 -18.26 5.14
N LEU A 243 -2.87 -17.16 5.89
CA LEU A 243 -3.75 -17.02 7.05
C LEU A 243 -5.21 -16.77 6.68
N HIS A 244 -5.50 -16.26 5.48
CA HIS A 244 -6.87 -16.21 4.97
C HIS A 244 -7.42 -17.61 4.75
N HIS A 245 -6.65 -18.47 4.07
CA HIS A 245 -7.02 -19.87 3.87
C HIS A 245 -7.15 -20.60 5.21
N LEU A 246 -6.20 -20.40 6.13
CA LEU A 246 -6.24 -21.01 7.45
C LEU A 246 -7.52 -20.63 8.22
N ALA A 247 -7.91 -19.36 8.18
CA ALA A 247 -9.14 -18.89 8.81
C ALA A 247 -10.40 -19.47 8.15
N ALA A 248 -10.40 -19.59 6.82
CA ALA A 248 -11.49 -20.20 6.08
C ALA A 248 -11.62 -21.69 6.42
N ASP A 249 -10.51 -22.42 6.37
CA ASP A 249 -10.48 -23.87 6.54
C ASP A 249 -10.80 -24.32 7.98
N GLN A 250 -10.24 -23.61 8.96
CA GLN A 250 -10.37 -23.99 10.37
C GLN A 250 -11.57 -23.38 11.08
N LEU A 251 -12.00 -22.19 10.66
CA LEU A 251 -13.03 -21.42 11.37
C LEU A 251 -14.26 -21.11 10.50
N GLY A 252 -14.27 -21.51 9.23
CA GLY A 252 -15.35 -21.19 8.30
C GLY A 252 -15.44 -19.69 7.95
N ALA A 253 -14.34 -18.94 8.06
CA ALA A 253 -14.32 -17.54 7.68
C ALA A 253 -14.61 -17.37 6.19
N GLN A 254 -15.47 -16.44 5.84
CA GLN A 254 -15.78 -16.13 4.44
C GLN A 254 -14.81 -15.07 3.91
N ILE A 255 -14.16 -15.37 2.79
CA ILE A 255 -13.29 -14.44 2.07
C ILE A 255 -14.03 -13.98 0.83
N THR A 256 -14.28 -12.68 0.75
CA THR A 256 -14.98 -12.07 -0.39
C THR A 256 -14.11 -11.00 -1.03
N HIS A 257 -14.38 -10.65 -2.28
CA HIS A 257 -13.71 -9.56 -3.02
C HIS A 257 -12.18 -9.70 -3.11
N ALA A 258 -11.65 -10.93 -3.04
CA ALA A 258 -10.21 -11.17 -3.15
C ALA A 258 -9.62 -10.70 -4.51
N GLY A 259 -10.46 -10.52 -5.53
CA GLY A 259 -10.11 -9.94 -6.82
C GLY A 259 -9.99 -8.42 -6.82
N GLU A 260 -10.49 -7.73 -5.80
CA GLU A 260 -10.39 -6.27 -5.70
C GLU A 260 -9.03 -5.85 -5.13
N MET A 261 -8.03 -5.87 -6.00
CA MET A 261 -6.64 -5.60 -5.67
C MET A 261 -6.23 -4.21 -6.17
N TRP A 262 -5.43 -3.49 -5.37
CA TRP A 262 -4.79 -2.27 -5.84
C TRP A 262 -3.56 -2.60 -6.68
N ASN A 263 -3.61 -2.24 -7.96
CA ASN A 263 -2.53 -2.46 -8.90
C ASN A 263 -2.00 -1.12 -9.44
N TYR A 264 -0.75 -1.11 -9.89
CA TYR A 264 -0.13 0.01 -10.60
C TYR A 264 0.10 -0.39 -12.05
N ALA A 265 -0.21 0.53 -12.97
CA ALA A 265 -0.09 0.28 -14.41
C ALA A 265 1.36 0.29 -14.91
N ALA A 266 2.28 0.90 -14.18
CA ALA A 266 3.68 1.01 -14.56
C ALA A 266 4.61 0.71 -13.38
N GLY A 267 5.69 0.02 -13.69
CA GLY A 267 6.75 -0.32 -12.75
C GLY A 267 7.94 -0.93 -13.47
N PHE A 268 9.00 -1.16 -12.73
CA PHE A 268 10.21 -1.82 -13.20
C PHE A 268 10.84 -2.62 -12.06
N PRO A 269 11.70 -3.62 -12.36
CA PRO A 269 12.41 -4.37 -11.34
C PRO A 269 13.21 -3.45 -10.42
N HIS A 270 13.12 -3.70 -9.11
CA HIS A 270 13.87 -2.90 -8.13
C HIS A 270 15.37 -3.07 -8.36
N PRO A 271 16.17 -1.99 -8.50
CA PRO A 271 17.61 -2.09 -8.73
C PRO A 271 18.37 -2.83 -7.61
N PHE A 272 17.84 -2.74 -6.37
CA PHE A 272 18.36 -3.43 -5.18
C PHE A 272 17.22 -4.17 -4.48
N PRO A 273 16.79 -5.33 -5.00
CA PRO A 273 15.59 -6.00 -4.53
C PRO A 273 15.73 -6.50 -3.09
N HIS A 274 14.75 -6.23 -2.26
CA HIS A 274 14.69 -6.73 -0.87
C HIS A 274 14.17 -8.17 -0.78
N PHE A 275 13.57 -8.67 -1.86
CA PHE A 275 13.05 -10.04 -2.01
C PHE A 275 12.91 -10.39 -3.51
N PRO A 276 12.81 -11.67 -3.87
CA PRO A 276 12.63 -12.09 -5.26
C PRO A 276 11.39 -11.49 -5.90
N GLY A 277 11.52 -10.97 -7.13
CA GLY A 277 10.42 -10.35 -7.87
C GLY A 277 10.02 -8.94 -7.39
N HIS A 278 10.81 -8.32 -6.50
CA HIS A 278 10.54 -6.97 -6.02
C HIS A 278 10.55 -5.96 -7.16
N GLY A 279 9.49 -5.20 -7.28
CA GLY A 279 9.32 -4.13 -8.25
C GLY A 279 9.07 -2.77 -7.62
N LEU A 280 9.45 -1.75 -8.35
CA LEU A 280 9.10 -0.37 -8.01
C LEU A 280 7.95 0.10 -8.90
N SER A 281 6.88 0.58 -8.27
CA SER A 281 5.81 1.25 -9.01
C SER A 281 6.18 2.68 -9.30
N THR A 282 5.93 3.10 -10.54
CA THR A 282 6.11 4.48 -10.97
C THR A 282 4.78 5.19 -11.09
N ILE A 283 4.80 6.51 -10.90
CA ILE A 283 3.71 7.37 -11.32
C ILE A 283 4.03 7.81 -12.73
N PRO A 284 3.30 7.33 -13.75
CA PRO A 284 3.57 7.69 -15.14
C PRO A 284 3.53 9.20 -15.36
N CYS A 285 4.54 9.71 -16.07
CA CYS A 285 4.59 11.11 -16.44
C CYS A 285 3.43 11.43 -17.39
N LYS A 286 2.59 12.39 -17.01
CA LYS A 286 1.40 12.77 -17.83
C LYS A 286 1.75 13.36 -19.18
N SER A 287 2.95 13.90 -19.34
CA SER A 287 3.45 14.48 -20.59
C SER A 287 4.30 13.49 -21.41
N ALA A 288 4.45 12.23 -20.98
CA ALA A 288 5.15 11.21 -21.74
C ALA A 288 4.28 10.63 -22.87
N LEU A 289 4.92 10.21 -23.94
CA LEU A 289 4.28 9.32 -24.92
C LEU A 289 4.37 7.89 -24.37
N TRP A 290 3.23 7.26 -24.17
CA TRP A 290 3.17 5.88 -23.74
C TRP A 290 3.03 4.98 -24.97
N LEU A 291 4.06 4.18 -25.24
CA LEU A 291 4.19 3.38 -26.44
C LEU A 291 4.14 1.89 -26.12
N ASN A 292 3.59 1.12 -27.06
CA ASN A 292 3.64 -0.34 -27.04
C ASN A 292 5.04 -0.85 -27.49
N HIS A 293 5.18 -2.16 -27.59
CA HIS A 293 6.41 -2.82 -28.01
C HIS A 293 6.84 -2.50 -29.46
N ARG A 294 5.92 -2.01 -30.30
CA ARG A 294 6.20 -1.61 -31.70
C ARG A 294 6.57 -0.14 -31.82
N GLY A 295 6.62 0.61 -30.70
CA GLY A 295 6.81 2.04 -30.71
C GLY A 295 5.56 2.85 -31.10
N GLU A 296 4.40 2.22 -31.16
CA GLU A 296 3.15 2.88 -31.46
C GLU A 296 2.51 3.43 -30.17
N ARG A 297 1.92 4.62 -30.24
CA ARG A 297 1.22 5.19 -29.10
C ARG A 297 0.04 4.32 -28.69
N ILE A 298 -0.03 3.97 -27.41
CA ILE A 298 -1.19 3.31 -26.84
C ILE A 298 -2.30 4.35 -26.72
N GLY A 299 -3.39 4.13 -27.42
CA GLY A 299 -4.46 5.12 -27.50
C GLY A 299 -5.75 4.52 -28.07
N PRO A 300 -6.69 5.39 -28.53
CA PRO A 300 -6.56 6.84 -28.77
C PRO A 300 -6.58 7.72 -27.51
N GLU A 301 -7.19 7.28 -26.40
CA GLU A 301 -7.27 8.08 -25.18
C GLU A 301 -5.88 8.23 -24.52
N PRO A 302 -5.57 9.39 -23.93
CA PRO A 302 -4.33 9.57 -23.23
C PRO A 302 -4.29 8.74 -21.94
N LEU A 303 -3.19 8.00 -21.75
CA LEU A 303 -2.91 7.26 -20.53
C LEU A 303 -2.34 8.21 -19.47
N VAL A 304 -3.19 8.73 -18.60
CA VAL A 304 -2.82 9.73 -17.60
C VAL A 304 -3.18 9.25 -16.20
N THR A 305 -2.27 9.41 -15.26
CA THR A 305 -2.51 9.07 -13.85
C THR A 305 -3.45 10.04 -13.16
N GLY A 306 -4.08 9.56 -12.09
CA GLY A 306 -4.97 10.35 -11.23
C GLY A 306 -6.39 10.51 -11.75
N PHE A 307 -6.71 9.84 -12.87
CA PHE A 307 -8.07 9.78 -13.40
C PHE A 307 -8.74 8.48 -13.01
N ASP A 308 -8.27 7.35 -13.55
CA ASP A 308 -8.83 6.02 -13.36
C ASP A 308 -7.70 4.99 -13.43
N THR A 309 -7.18 4.61 -12.28
CA THR A 309 -6.07 3.67 -12.20
C THR A 309 -6.47 2.28 -12.65
N HIS A 310 -7.71 1.88 -12.38
CA HIS A 310 -8.23 0.58 -12.77
C HIS A 310 -8.27 0.44 -14.33
N TRP A 311 -8.89 1.40 -15.00
CA TRP A 311 -8.90 1.44 -16.47
C TRP A 311 -7.49 1.48 -17.06
N LEU A 312 -6.59 2.28 -16.45
CA LEU A 312 -5.20 2.38 -16.89
C LEU A 312 -4.47 1.02 -16.81
N CYS A 313 -4.66 0.29 -15.71
CA CYS A 313 -4.13 -1.06 -15.55
C CYS A 313 -4.65 -2.03 -16.60
N GLN A 314 -5.94 -2.00 -16.89
CA GLN A 314 -6.55 -2.83 -17.94
C GLN A 314 -5.96 -2.52 -19.32
N ARG A 315 -5.79 -1.24 -19.65
CA ARG A 315 -5.20 -0.82 -20.96
C ARG A 315 -3.76 -1.28 -21.12
N VAL A 316 -2.98 -1.28 -20.04
CA VAL A 316 -1.59 -1.76 -20.09
C VAL A 316 -1.53 -3.29 -20.06
N ALA A 317 -2.34 -3.95 -19.25
CA ALA A 317 -2.40 -5.40 -19.18
C ALA A 317 -2.87 -6.07 -20.50
N SER A 318 -3.67 -5.37 -21.31
CA SER A 318 -4.14 -5.85 -22.61
C SER A 318 -3.10 -5.79 -23.73
N GLN A 319 -1.89 -5.23 -23.48
CA GLN A 319 -0.86 -5.14 -24.51
C GLN A 319 -0.30 -6.52 -24.88
N GLU A 320 0.14 -6.66 -26.15
CA GLU A 320 0.68 -7.91 -26.69
C GLU A 320 1.92 -8.41 -25.92
N LYS A 321 2.80 -7.47 -25.53
CA LYS A 321 4.01 -7.78 -24.76
C LYS A 321 3.88 -7.31 -23.31
N PRO A 322 4.62 -7.92 -22.37
CA PRO A 322 4.55 -7.58 -20.94
C PRO A 322 5.28 -6.28 -20.58
N TRP A 323 5.69 -5.49 -21.54
CA TRP A 323 6.34 -4.21 -21.33
C TRP A 323 5.76 -3.14 -22.24
N THR A 324 5.95 -1.90 -21.81
CA THR A 324 5.60 -0.68 -22.55
C THR A 324 6.72 0.35 -22.37
N TRP A 325 6.73 1.37 -23.19
CA TRP A 325 7.72 2.42 -23.14
C TRP A 325 7.11 3.76 -22.79
N HIS A 326 7.79 4.53 -21.92
CA HIS A 326 7.52 5.94 -21.73
C HIS A 326 8.60 6.75 -22.42
N LEU A 327 8.24 7.39 -23.53
CA LEU A 327 9.13 8.29 -24.26
C LEU A 327 8.92 9.73 -23.78
N LEU A 328 9.98 10.36 -23.30
CA LEU A 328 9.93 11.71 -22.73
C LEU A 328 11.33 12.34 -22.79
N ASN A 329 11.38 13.65 -22.70
CA ASN A 329 12.67 14.35 -22.58
C ASN A 329 13.06 14.55 -21.10
N TRP A 330 14.31 14.95 -20.87
CA TRP A 330 14.87 15.15 -19.54
C TRP A 330 14.08 16.15 -18.69
N ARG A 331 13.56 17.23 -19.31
CA ARG A 331 12.77 18.25 -18.61
C ARG A 331 11.47 17.69 -18.06
N ILE A 332 10.76 16.88 -18.86
CA ILE A 332 9.53 16.20 -18.43
C ILE A 332 9.87 15.20 -17.31
N ALA A 333 10.92 14.39 -17.50
CA ALA A 333 11.36 13.44 -16.48
C ALA A 333 11.65 14.14 -15.13
N ALA A 334 12.43 15.20 -15.12
CA ALA A 334 12.77 15.92 -13.91
C ALA A 334 11.57 16.55 -13.20
N LYS A 335 10.52 16.91 -13.94
CA LYS A 335 9.32 17.58 -13.40
C LYS A 335 8.22 16.62 -12.97
N GLU A 336 8.09 15.49 -13.64
CA GLU A 336 6.91 14.65 -13.51
C GLU A 336 7.20 13.22 -13.05
N PHE A 337 8.45 12.73 -13.25
CA PHE A 337 8.80 11.38 -12.86
C PHE A 337 8.82 11.23 -11.34
N ALA A 338 8.08 10.23 -10.86
CA ALA A 338 8.04 9.88 -9.45
C ALA A 338 7.96 8.35 -9.28
N ILE A 339 8.55 7.88 -8.20
CA ILE A 339 8.47 6.48 -7.76
C ILE A 339 7.61 6.45 -6.51
N SER A 340 6.72 5.48 -6.40
CA SER A 340 5.95 5.25 -5.18
C SER A 340 6.87 4.72 -4.06
N GLY A 341 6.45 4.93 -2.81
CA GLY A 341 7.20 4.43 -1.66
C GLY A 341 8.10 5.46 -0.98
N ALA A 342 8.54 5.11 0.23
CA ALA A 342 9.35 5.98 1.08
C ALA A 342 10.83 6.05 0.64
N GLU A 343 11.35 4.98 0.05
CA GLU A 343 12.78 4.83 -0.26
C GLU A 343 13.30 5.89 -1.23
N HIS A 344 12.57 6.13 -2.31
CA HIS A 344 12.97 7.09 -3.35
C HIS A 344 12.47 8.51 -3.12
N ASN A 345 11.65 8.73 -2.08
CA ASN A 345 11.11 10.03 -1.67
C ASN A 345 11.84 10.61 -0.45
N GLN A 346 13.16 10.57 -0.47
CA GLN A 346 14.02 10.93 0.68
C GLN A 346 13.74 12.32 1.25
N ARG A 347 13.47 13.34 0.40
CA ARG A 347 13.21 14.71 0.88
C ARG A 347 11.95 14.81 1.73
N ILE A 348 10.92 14.08 1.36
CA ILE A 348 9.67 13.98 2.13
C ILE A 348 9.87 13.07 3.34
N ARG A 349 10.47 11.90 3.15
CA ARG A 349 10.75 10.92 4.20
C ARG A 349 11.55 11.52 5.35
N ASP A 350 12.62 12.22 5.02
CA ASP A 350 13.56 12.79 5.99
C ASP A 350 13.20 14.24 6.38
N ARG A 351 12.00 14.71 5.96
CA ARG A 351 11.43 16.03 6.28
C ARG A 351 12.32 17.21 5.92
N GLN A 352 13.03 17.11 4.80
CA GLN A 352 13.97 18.12 4.29
C GLN A 352 13.23 19.18 3.46
N LEU A 353 12.51 20.10 4.12
CA LEU A 353 11.59 21.03 3.49
C LEU A 353 12.23 21.87 2.39
N LEU A 354 13.39 22.52 2.65
CA LEU A 354 14.04 23.37 1.65
C LEU A 354 14.48 22.59 0.42
N ALA A 355 15.04 21.40 0.62
CA ALA A 355 15.44 20.54 -0.48
C ALA A 355 14.22 20.03 -1.28
N PHE A 356 13.13 19.68 -0.59
CA PHE A 356 11.86 19.32 -1.23
C PHE A 356 11.29 20.47 -2.07
N LEU A 357 11.23 21.69 -1.53
CA LEU A 357 10.77 22.88 -2.28
C LEU A 357 11.65 23.15 -3.50
N LYS A 358 12.97 23.04 -3.36
CA LYS A 358 13.91 23.19 -4.48
C LYS A 358 13.65 22.15 -5.57
N GLU A 359 13.53 20.85 -5.23
CA GLU A 359 13.22 19.78 -6.19
C GLU A 359 11.85 19.98 -6.86
N THR A 360 10.85 20.47 -6.12
CA THR A 360 9.51 20.80 -6.67
C THR A 360 9.57 21.95 -7.70
N LEU A 361 10.32 22.99 -7.40
CA LEU A 361 10.41 24.17 -8.27
C LEU A 361 11.32 23.93 -9.48
N LEU A 362 12.48 23.34 -9.28
CA LEU A 362 13.51 23.17 -10.32
C LEU A 362 13.47 21.82 -11.04
N GLY A 363 12.80 20.82 -10.46
CA GLY A 363 12.75 19.44 -10.93
C GLY A 363 13.65 18.50 -10.13
N ASN A 364 13.24 17.25 -10.02
CA ASN A 364 13.96 16.20 -9.29
C ASN A 364 15.01 15.52 -10.18
N HIS A 365 15.98 16.28 -10.64
CA HIS A 365 17.09 15.77 -11.48
C HIS A 365 17.90 14.68 -10.79
N ARG A 366 17.96 14.69 -9.46
CA ARG A 366 18.65 13.68 -8.66
C ARG A 366 18.03 12.31 -8.88
N LEU A 367 16.71 12.20 -8.74
CA LEU A 367 15.98 10.94 -8.90
C LEU A 367 16.16 10.37 -10.32
N VAL A 368 16.05 11.23 -11.35
CA VAL A 368 16.22 10.80 -12.75
C VAL A 368 17.62 10.25 -13.00
N ARG A 369 18.66 10.96 -12.55
CA ARG A 369 20.06 10.49 -12.66
C ARG A 369 20.29 9.20 -11.89
N GLN A 370 19.73 9.09 -10.68
CA GLN A 370 19.83 7.88 -9.87
C GLN A 370 19.26 6.69 -10.62
N MET A 371 18.07 6.80 -11.20
CA MET A 371 17.46 5.71 -11.94
C MET A 371 18.22 5.38 -13.23
N GLN A 372 18.70 6.38 -13.95
CA GLN A 372 19.56 6.17 -15.12
C GLN A 372 20.83 5.37 -14.79
N GLN A 373 21.43 5.60 -13.61
CA GLN A 373 22.66 4.93 -13.19
C GLN A 373 22.42 3.53 -12.59
N GLN A 374 21.26 3.32 -11.97
CA GLN A 374 20.99 2.13 -11.16
C GLN A 374 20.09 1.10 -11.86
N SER A 375 19.34 1.52 -12.88
CA SER A 375 18.39 0.64 -13.54
C SER A 375 18.63 0.58 -15.06
N PRO A 376 18.77 -0.60 -15.66
CA PRO A 376 18.92 -0.77 -17.10
C PRO A 376 17.66 -0.37 -17.90
N HIS A 377 16.52 -0.18 -17.19
CA HIS A 377 15.25 0.20 -17.81
C HIS A 377 15.11 1.72 -18.06
N PHE A 378 16.11 2.53 -17.69
CA PHE A 378 16.16 3.97 -17.92
C PHE A 378 17.20 4.28 -19.01
N LEU A 379 16.73 4.30 -20.26
CA LEU A 379 17.57 4.56 -21.43
C LEU A 379 17.64 6.06 -21.71
N VAL A 380 18.82 6.57 -21.98
CA VAL A 380 19.08 7.97 -22.35
C VAL A 380 19.93 8.01 -23.61
N ALA A 381 19.56 8.86 -24.56
CA ALA A 381 20.27 9.06 -25.81
C ALA A 381 20.10 10.50 -26.31
N ASP A 382 21.02 10.98 -27.13
CA ASP A 382 20.96 12.31 -27.72
C ASP A 382 20.15 12.34 -29.03
N SER A 383 19.84 11.16 -29.61
CA SER A 383 19.03 11.03 -30.81
C SER A 383 18.01 9.92 -30.69
N LEU A 384 16.90 10.03 -31.46
CA LEU A 384 15.89 8.98 -31.55
C LEU A 384 16.44 7.68 -32.13
N ALA A 385 17.35 7.75 -33.09
CA ALA A 385 17.99 6.57 -33.69
C ALA A 385 18.79 5.79 -32.65
N GLU A 386 19.63 6.48 -31.87
CA GLU A 386 20.38 5.86 -30.77
C GLU A 386 19.45 5.29 -29.68
N LEU A 387 18.41 6.05 -29.33
CA LEU A 387 17.44 5.59 -28.33
C LEU A 387 16.73 4.31 -28.79
N THR A 388 16.30 4.27 -30.05
CA THR A 388 15.66 3.10 -30.64
C THR A 388 16.60 1.89 -30.66
N ALA A 389 17.87 2.09 -31.00
CA ALA A 389 18.87 1.03 -30.93
C ALA A 389 19.03 0.46 -29.50
N LYS A 390 19.07 1.33 -28.49
CA LYS A 390 19.12 0.91 -27.07
C LYS A 390 17.84 0.18 -26.64
N MET A 391 16.66 0.63 -27.08
CA MET A 391 15.38 -0.02 -26.79
C MET A 391 15.36 -1.44 -27.38
N ASN A 392 15.74 -1.58 -28.67
CA ASN A 392 15.79 -2.89 -29.34
C ASN A 392 16.82 -3.84 -28.73
N ALA A 393 17.90 -3.32 -28.17
CA ALA A 393 18.91 -4.16 -27.48
C ALA A 393 18.43 -4.67 -26.10
N LEU A 394 17.45 -4.01 -25.48
CA LEU A 394 16.87 -4.41 -24.19
C LEU A 394 15.72 -5.41 -24.32
N THR A 395 15.02 -5.46 -25.44
CA THR A 395 13.81 -6.29 -25.71
C THR A 395 14.03 -7.27 -26.86
#